data_6f1c90c20da00fe9c33299ff07f320e9
#
_entry.id   6f1c90c20da00fe9c33299ff07f320e9
#
_cell.length_a   1.000
_cell.length_b   1.000
_cell.length_c   1.000
_cell.angle_alpha   90.00
_cell.angle_beta   90.00
_cell.angle_gamma   90.00
#
_symmetry.space_group_name_H-M   'P 1'
#
loop_
_entity.id
_entity.type
_entity.pdbx_description
1 polymer ?
#
loop_
_entity_poly.entity_id
_entity_poly.type
_entity_poly.pdbx_seq_one_letter_code
_entity_poly.pdbx_strand_id
1 'polypeptide(L)'
;MAKSKTAYVCQNCGYESAKWYGKCPECGQWNTMEEQLKSPAPMGGKAAQAAPVVTNLEVSTIDAISSAEENRFHTDLSELDRVLGGGIVKGSVIMLSGEPGIGKSTLLLQICKFLCQGLRVLYISGEESARQIKLRAMRLGVESPNLFLATTTDIDHVVAAIDKVHPDIAIIDSIQTMSLSDLQSSPGSVTQV
;
A
#
# COMPACT_ATOMS: atom_id res chain seq x y z
N MET A 1 -1.01 20.38 -15.87
CA MET A 1 -0.53 19.17 -15.19
C MET A 1 0.91 18.93 -15.58
N ALA A 2 1.87 19.09 -14.68
CA ALA A 2 3.28 18.85 -14.96
C ALA A 2 3.51 17.33 -14.98
N LYS A 3 4.01 16.80 -16.12
CA LYS A 3 4.35 15.37 -16.23
C LYS A 3 5.52 15.08 -15.30
N SER A 4 5.37 14.14 -14.39
CA SER A 4 6.48 13.55 -13.63
C SER A 4 7.50 12.98 -14.61
N LYS A 5 8.79 13.27 -14.39
CA LYS A 5 9.86 12.69 -15.20
C LYS A 5 10.47 11.53 -14.44
N THR A 6 10.40 10.36 -15.03
CA THR A 6 11.07 9.17 -14.53
C THR A 6 12.59 9.29 -14.76
N ALA A 7 13.38 8.89 -13.78
CA ALA A 7 14.82 8.71 -13.89
C ALA A 7 15.22 7.32 -13.41
N TYR A 8 16.28 6.77 -13.98
CA TYR A 8 16.86 5.51 -13.56
C TYR A 8 18.13 5.78 -12.76
N VAL A 9 18.20 5.29 -11.53
CA VAL A 9 19.31 5.51 -10.61
C VAL A 9 20.02 4.19 -10.33
N CYS A 10 21.35 4.19 -10.46
CA CYS A 10 22.15 3.01 -10.12
C CYS A 10 22.27 2.87 -8.61
N GLN A 11 21.82 1.74 -8.05
CA GLN A 11 21.87 1.44 -6.61
C GLN A 11 23.31 1.31 -6.07
N ASN A 12 24.28 1.02 -6.96
CA ASN A 12 25.66 0.83 -6.53
C ASN A 12 26.49 2.12 -6.51
N CYS A 13 26.26 3.06 -7.46
CA CYS A 13 27.10 4.26 -7.57
C CYS A 13 26.33 5.57 -7.64
N GLY A 14 24.98 5.53 -7.61
CA GLY A 14 24.14 6.73 -7.68
C GLY A 14 24.06 7.39 -9.05
N TYR A 15 24.61 6.79 -10.11
CA TYR A 15 24.52 7.33 -11.46
C TYR A 15 23.07 7.43 -11.92
N GLU A 16 22.66 8.60 -12.40
CA GLU A 16 21.31 8.88 -12.87
C GLU A 16 21.23 8.94 -14.39
N SER A 17 20.19 8.36 -14.97
CA SER A 17 19.91 8.39 -16.41
C SER A 17 18.41 8.53 -16.69
N ALA A 18 18.07 9.14 -17.83
CA ALA A 18 16.70 9.19 -18.36
C ALA A 18 16.28 7.88 -19.07
N LYS A 19 17.21 6.93 -19.22
CA LYS A 19 16.98 5.63 -19.86
C LYS A 19 17.51 4.51 -18.98
N TRP A 20 16.82 3.39 -18.99
CA TRP A 20 17.29 2.18 -18.32
C TRP A 20 18.45 1.54 -19.11
N TYR A 21 19.49 1.14 -18.38
CA TYR A 21 20.62 0.39 -18.91
C TYR A 21 20.76 -0.93 -18.15
N GLY A 22 20.85 -2.05 -18.84
CA GLY A 22 21.12 -3.36 -18.23
C GLY A 22 22.48 -3.42 -17.52
N LYS A 23 23.44 -2.58 -17.93
CA LYS A 23 24.74 -2.37 -17.31
C LYS A 23 24.95 -0.89 -17.03
N CYS A 24 25.24 -0.53 -15.80
CA CYS A 24 25.52 0.86 -15.46
C CYS A 24 26.76 1.38 -16.20
N PRO A 25 26.66 2.50 -16.96
CA PRO A 25 27.80 3.02 -17.71
C PRO A 25 28.90 3.58 -16.81
N GLU A 26 28.61 3.97 -15.59
CA GLU A 26 29.61 4.55 -14.66
C GLU A 26 30.36 3.46 -13.87
N CYS A 27 29.67 2.59 -13.18
CA CYS A 27 30.31 1.56 -12.34
C CYS A 27 30.43 0.18 -12.98
N GLY A 28 29.82 -0.03 -14.16
CA GLY A 28 29.91 -1.29 -14.90
C GLY A 28 29.15 -2.47 -14.29
N GLN A 29 28.38 -2.29 -13.23
CA GLN A 29 27.58 -3.34 -12.62
C GLN A 29 26.32 -3.62 -13.44
N TRP A 30 25.91 -4.90 -13.47
CA TRP A 30 24.70 -5.34 -14.17
C TRP A 30 23.47 -5.28 -13.26
N ASN A 31 22.30 -4.96 -13.84
CA ASN A 31 20.99 -4.94 -13.19
C ASN A 31 20.93 -4.08 -11.90
N THR A 32 21.64 -2.96 -11.89
CA THR A 32 21.67 -2.02 -10.75
C THR A 32 20.91 -0.73 -11.00
N MET A 33 20.25 -0.58 -12.17
CA MET A 33 19.47 0.61 -12.51
C MET A 33 18.02 0.42 -12.06
N GLU A 34 17.56 1.26 -11.13
CA GLU A 34 16.17 1.29 -10.63
C GLU A 34 15.46 2.57 -11.07
N GLU A 35 14.18 2.42 -11.35
CA GLU A 35 13.29 3.52 -11.74
C GLU A 35 12.88 4.35 -10.52
N GLN A 36 13.06 5.67 -10.59
CA GLN A 36 12.66 6.61 -9.55
C GLN A 36 11.84 7.77 -10.14
N LEU A 37 10.74 8.12 -9.49
CA LEU A 37 9.94 9.30 -9.84
C LEU A 37 10.64 10.56 -9.34
N LYS A 38 10.97 11.47 -10.26
CA LYS A 38 11.40 12.82 -9.88
C LYS A 38 10.18 13.72 -9.74
N SER A 39 9.93 14.19 -8.53
CA SER A 39 8.97 15.29 -8.32
C SER A 39 9.42 16.48 -9.17
N PRO A 40 8.49 17.18 -9.88
CA PRO A 40 8.85 18.35 -10.66
C PRO A 40 9.44 19.41 -9.73
N ALA A 41 10.68 19.77 -9.95
CA ALA A 41 11.28 20.93 -9.29
C ALA A 41 10.49 22.19 -9.68
N PRO A 42 10.19 23.11 -8.77
CA PRO A 42 9.51 24.36 -9.11
C PRO A 42 10.39 25.14 -10.08
N MET A 43 9.87 25.39 -11.29
CA MET A 43 10.52 26.25 -12.26
C MET A 43 10.53 27.70 -11.76
N GLY A 44 11.71 28.24 -11.61
CA GLY A 44 11.97 29.66 -11.66
C GLY A 44 12.30 30.34 -10.33
N GLY A 45 13.54 30.77 -10.21
CA GLY A 45 13.96 31.83 -9.31
C GLY A 45 15.07 31.44 -8.34
N LYS A 46 16.28 32.03 -8.57
CA LYS A 46 17.42 32.21 -7.66
C LYS A 46 17.57 31.18 -6.54
N ALA A 47 18.73 30.55 -6.49
CA ALA A 47 19.16 29.68 -5.39
C ALA A 47 18.72 30.21 -4.02
N ALA A 48 17.50 29.88 -3.63
CA ALA A 48 17.08 29.93 -2.26
C ALA A 48 17.67 28.67 -1.65
N GLN A 49 18.63 28.85 -0.75
CA GLN A 49 19.07 27.83 0.19
C GLN A 49 17.82 27.16 0.70
N ALA A 50 17.66 25.86 0.43
CA ALA A 50 16.61 25.07 1.00
C ALA A 50 16.74 25.22 2.51
N ALA A 51 15.84 25.99 3.11
CA ALA A 51 15.73 26.03 4.56
C ALA A 51 15.53 24.57 5.00
N PRO A 52 16.24 24.08 6.01
CA PRO A 52 16.01 22.74 6.50
C PRO A 52 14.53 22.66 6.84
N VAL A 53 13.80 21.74 6.24
CA VAL A 53 12.47 21.36 6.68
C VAL A 53 12.72 20.76 8.07
N VAL A 54 12.63 21.60 9.08
CA VAL A 54 12.64 21.15 10.47
C VAL A 54 11.28 20.48 10.66
N THR A 55 11.22 19.21 10.28
CA THR A 55 10.20 18.34 10.84
C THR A 55 10.46 18.34 12.33
N ASN A 56 9.51 18.80 13.13
CA ASN A 56 9.55 18.66 14.58
C ASN A 56 9.54 17.15 14.88
N LEU A 57 10.71 16.54 14.84
CA LEU A 57 10.89 15.16 15.27
C LEU A 57 10.85 15.16 16.80
N GLU A 58 9.72 14.73 17.35
CA GLU A 58 9.62 14.49 18.80
C GLU A 58 10.41 13.24 19.14
N VAL A 59 11.51 13.42 19.84
CA VAL A 59 12.32 12.33 20.38
C VAL A 59 12.00 12.21 21.86
N SER A 60 11.47 11.06 22.27
CA SER A 60 11.17 10.75 23.67
C SER A 60 11.82 9.43 24.07
N THR A 61 12.07 9.24 25.36
CA THR A 61 12.50 7.94 25.88
C THR A 61 11.33 6.98 25.86
N ILE A 62 11.60 5.67 25.76
CA ILE A 62 10.55 4.65 25.73
C ILE A 62 9.67 4.71 26.99
N ASP A 63 10.25 5.03 28.14
CA ASP A 63 9.51 5.16 29.41
C ASP A 63 8.58 6.38 29.46
N ALA A 64 8.84 7.41 28.65
CA ALA A 64 7.99 8.58 28.54
C ALA A 64 6.79 8.37 27.60
N ILE A 65 6.81 7.30 26.80
CA ILE A 65 5.73 6.95 25.91
C ILE A 65 4.63 6.25 26.73
N SER A 66 3.44 6.86 26.78
CA SER A 66 2.30 6.25 27.44
C SER A 66 1.94 4.93 26.75
N SER A 67 1.92 3.85 27.53
CA SER A 67 1.38 2.54 27.09
C SER A 67 -0.16 2.48 27.27
N ALA A 68 -0.85 3.58 26.95
CA ALA A 68 -2.31 3.55 26.92
C ALA A 68 -2.75 2.38 26.01
N GLU A 69 -3.73 1.60 26.48
CA GLU A 69 -4.24 0.43 25.74
C GLU A 69 -4.53 0.84 24.29
N GLU A 70 -3.75 0.31 23.36
CA GLU A 70 -4.00 0.47 21.93
C GLU A 70 -5.36 -0.16 21.63
N ASN A 71 -6.28 0.62 21.09
CA ASN A 71 -7.55 0.10 20.61
C ASN A 71 -7.28 -0.89 19.47
N ARG A 72 -7.50 -2.17 19.75
CA ARG A 72 -7.35 -3.25 18.76
C ARG A 72 -8.70 -3.66 18.22
N PHE A 73 -8.77 -3.92 16.94
CA PHE A 73 -9.95 -4.47 16.29
C PHE A 73 -9.83 -5.99 16.27
N HIS A 74 -10.77 -6.68 16.90
CA HIS A 74 -10.82 -8.14 16.91
C HIS A 74 -11.36 -8.65 15.56
N THR A 75 -10.73 -9.70 15.05
CA THR A 75 -11.15 -10.34 13.79
C THR A 75 -12.17 -11.45 14.00
N ASP A 76 -12.43 -11.83 15.26
CA ASP A 76 -13.22 -12.97 15.69
C ASP A 76 -12.65 -14.33 15.20
N LEU A 77 -11.42 -14.33 14.75
CA LEU A 77 -10.61 -15.49 14.42
C LEU A 77 -9.49 -15.58 15.46
N SER A 78 -9.68 -16.42 16.50
CA SER A 78 -8.81 -16.49 17.67
C SER A 78 -7.32 -16.70 17.30
N GLU A 79 -7.03 -17.54 16.32
CA GLU A 79 -5.66 -17.79 15.88
C GLU A 79 -5.05 -16.57 15.17
N LEU A 80 -5.84 -15.85 14.38
CA LEU A 80 -5.37 -14.63 13.73
C LEU A 80 -5.14 -13.53 14.78
N ASP A 81 -6.08 -13.32 15.68
CA ASP A 81 -5.93 -12.36 16.77
C ASP A 81 -4.72 -12.69 17.64
N ARG A 82 -4.47 -13.98 17.92
CA ARG A 82 -3.28 -14.44 18.65
C ARG A 82 -1.99 -14.06 17.91
N VAL A 83 -1.92 -14.30 16.61
CA VAL A 83 -0.76 -13.94 15.78
C VAL A 83 -0.54 -12.43 15.72
N LEU A 84 -1.63 -11.66 15.71
CA LEU A 84 -1.60 -10.19 15.71
C LEU A 84 -1.41 -9.58 17.11
N GLY A 85 -1.15 -10.40 18.12
CA GLY A 85 -0.94 -9.93 19.50
C GLY A 85 -2.20 -9.39 20.16
N GLY A 86 -3.38 -9.92 19.79
CA GLY A 86 -4.68 -9.56 20.36
C GLY A 86 -5.59 -8.77 19.42
N GLY A 87 -5.28 -8.73 18.13
CA GLY A 87 -6.10 -8.07 17.09
C GLY A 87 -5.35 -7.00 16.31
N ILE A 88 -6.05 -6.40 15.35
CA ILE A 88 -5.51 -5.38 14.43
C ILE A 88 -5.33 -4.06 15.18
N VAL A 89 -4.12 -3.53 15.19
CA VAL A 89 -3.82 -2.20 15.77
C VAL A 89 -4.21 -1.12 14.77
N LYS A 90 -4.87 -0.07 15.24
CA LYS A 90 -5.22 1.07 14.39
C LYS A 90 -3.96 1.74 13.83
N GLY A 91 -3.93 1.96 12.51
CA GLY A 91 -2.79 2.55 11.80
C GLY A 91 -1.68 1.56 11.45
N SER A 92 -1.82 0.26 11.81
CA SER A 92 -0.88 -0.76 11.39
C SER A 92 -1.06 -1.15 9.92
N VAL A 93 0.02 -1.61 9.30
CA VAL A 93 0.01 -2.26 7.99
C VAL A 93 0.30 -3.75 8.18
N ILE A 94 -0.59 -4.61 7.69
CA ILE A 94 -0.50 -6.06 7.80
C ILE A 94 -0.36 -6.66 6.41
N MET A 95 0.69 -7.43 6.18
CA MET A 95 0.88 -8.19 4.96
C MET A 95 0.49 -9.65 5.18
N LEU A 96 -0.50 -10.12 4.41
CA LEU A 96 -0.89 -11.53 4.36
C LEU A 96 -0.26 -12.16 3.11
N SER A 97 0.74 -13.04 3.29
CA SER A 97 1.40 -13.75 2.21
C SER A 97 1.16 -15.26 2.26
N GLY A 98 1.40 -15.94 1.15
CA GLY A 98 1.24 -17.39 1.02
C GLY A 98 1.05 -17.81 -0.43
N GLU A 99 1.12 -19.11 -0.68
CA GLU A 99 1.00 -19.68 -2.02
C GLU A 99 -0.33 -19.33 -2.71
N PRO A 100 -0.35 -19.25 -4.04
CA PRO A 100 -1.60 -19.12 -4.80
C PRO A 100 -2.58 -20.25 -4.43
N GLY A 101 -3.87 -19.90 -4.28
CA GLY A 101 -4.91 -20.89 -3.96
C GLY A 101 -5.03 -21.30 -2.50
N ILE A 102 -4.12 -20.89 -1.58
CA ILE A 102 -4.16 -21.26 -0.16
C ILE A 102 -5.39 -20.71 0.59
N GLY A 103 -6.12 -19.76 0.00
CA GLY A 103 -7.33 -19.22 0.62
C GLY A 103 -7.20 -17.80 1.18
N LYS A 104 -6.15 -17.02 0.83
CA LYS A 104 -5.95 -15.64 1.30
C LYS A 104 -7.18 -14.76 1.15
N SER A 105 -7.73 -14.64 -0.05
CA SER A 105 -8.91 -13.82 -0.34
C SER A 105 -10.17 -14.32 0.39
N THR A 106 -10.26 -15.63 0.64
CA THR A 106 -11.35 -16.22 1.43
C THR A 106 -11.23 -15.80 2.88
N LEU A 107 -10.04 -15.87 3.45
CA LEU A 107 -9.75 -15.42 4.82
C LEU A 107 -10.04 -13.92 4.98
N LEU A 108 -9.61 -13.09 4.03
CA LEU A 108 -9.86 -11.65 4.05
C LEU A 108 -11.36 -11.33 4.06
N LEU A 109 -12.17 -12.03 3.27
CA LEU A 109 -13.63 -11.86 3.30
C LEU A 109 -14.25 -12.38 4.60
N GLN A 110 -13.74 -13.48 5.18
CA GLN A 110 -14.22 -13.95 6.48
C GLN A 110 -13.96 -12.93 7.60
N ILE A 111 -12.79 -12.28 7.59
CA ILE A 111 -12.45 -11.19 8.52
C ILE A 111 -13.44 -10.03 8.35
N CYS A 112 -13.78 -9.65 7.11
CA CYS A 112 -14.75 -8.59 6.83
C CYS A 112 -16.10 -8.83 7.52
N LYS A 113 -16.54 -10.10 7.64
CA LYS A 113 -17.82 -10.45 8.28
C LYS A 113 -17.92 -9.88 9.70
N PHE A 114 -16.84 -9.92 10.44
CA PHE A 114 -16.80 -9.48 11.83
C PHE A 114 -16.44 -7.99 11.93
N LEU A 115 -15.43 -7.54 11.21
CA LEU A 115 -15.01 -6.14 11.22
C LEU A 115 -16.14 -5.18 10.82
N CYS A 116 -16.95 -5.55 9.82
CA CYS A 116 -18.05 -4.73 9.34
C CYS A 116 -19.24 -4.59 10.32
N GLN A 117 -19.22 -5.28 11.46
CA GLN A 117 -20.25 -5.10 12.49
C GLN A 117 -20.15 -3.73 13.19
N GLY A 118 -18.95 -3.15 13.24
CA GLY A 118 -18.72 -1.84 13.86
C GLY A 118 -17.82 -0.89 13.07
N LEU A 119 -17.17 -1.38 12.03
CA LEU A 119 -16.18 -0.64 11.24
C LEU A 119 -16.61 -0.50 9.78
N ARG A 120 -16.18 0.58 9.16
CA ARG A 120 -16.26 0.77 7.70
C ARG A 120 -15.05 0.09 7.06
N VAL A 121 -15.29 -0.94 6.26
CA VAL A 121 -14.25 -1.70 5.57
C VAL A 121 -14.32 -1.45 4.08
N LEU A 122 -13.21 -1.06 3.48
CA LEU A 122 -13.08 -0.92 2.03
C LEU A 122 -12.24 -2.09 1.51
N TYR A 123 -12.87 -2.96 0.71
CA TYR A 123 -12.20 -4.07 0.03
C TYR A 123 -11.91 -3.67 -1.41
N ILE A 124 -10.64 -3.69 -1.80
CA ILE A 124 -10.16 -3.32 -3.12
C ILE A 124 -9.56 -4.55 -3.77
N SER A 125 -10.05 -4.91 -4.96
CA SER A 125 -9.52 -6.03 -5.73
C SER A 125 -8.94 -5.58 -7.06
N GLY A 126 -7.75 -6.06 -7.38
CA GLY A 126 -7.13 -5.93 -8.68
C GLY A 126 -7.27 -7.16 -9.57
N GLU A 127 -7.77 -8.28 -9.03
CA GLU A 127 -7.84 -9.57 -9.74
C GLU A 127 -9.26 -9.98 -10.11
N GLU A 128 -10.21 -9.75 -9.20
CA GLU A 128 -11.59 -10.23 -9.35
C GLU A 128 -12.56 -9.08 -9.60
N SER A 129 -13.60 -9.35 -10.39
CA SER A 129 -14.70 -8.42 -10.59
C SER A 129 -15.57 -8.30 -9.33
N ALA A 130 -16.23 -7.15 -9.15
CA ALA A 130 -17.15 -6.91 -8.05
C ALA A 130 -18.23 -7.99 -7.90
N ARG A 131 -18.70 -8.55 -9.03
CA ARG A 131 -19.69 -9.62 -9.05
C ARG A 131 -19.14 -10.93 -8.48
N GLN A 132 -17.91 -11.30 -8.83
CA GLN A 132 -17.26 -12.52 -8.30
C GLN A 132 -17.05 -12.43 -6.80
N ILE A 133 -16.56 -11.28 -6.32
CA ILE A 133 -16.37 -11.02 -4.89
C ILE A 133 -17.72 -11.06 -4.16
N LYS A 134 -18.77 -10.42 -4.71
CA LYS A 134 -20.12 -10.48 -4.13
C LYS A 134 -20.64 -11.92 -4.00
N LEU A 135 -20.48 -12.74 -5.03
CA LEU A 135 -20.90 -14.14 -4.98
C LEU A 135 -20.12 -14.95 -3.93
N ARG A 136 -18.83 -14.68 -3.78
CA ARG A 136 -18.00 -15.31 -2.74
C ARG A 136 -18.42 -14.84 -1.35
N ALA A 137 -18.61 -13.55 -1.16
CA ALA A 137 -19.08 -12.96 0.10
C ALA A 137 -20.42 -13.59 0.53
N MET A 138 -21.38 -13.72 -0.39
CA MET A 138 -22.67 -14.38 -0.10
C MET A 138 -22.50 -15.83 0.37
N ARG A 139 -21.60 -16.62 -0.25
CA ARG A 139 -21.32 -18.01 0.16
C ARG A 139 -20.72 -18.08 1.57
N LEU A 140 -19.97 -17.07 1.98
CA LEU A 140 -19.34 -16.96 3.30
C LEU A 140 -20.27 -16.32 4.34
N GLY A 141 -21.48 -15.90 3.94
CA GLY A 141 -22.40 -15.18 4.80
C GLY A 141 -21.89 -13.80 5.20
N VAL A 142 -21.18 -13.14 4.27
CA VAL A 142 -20.66 -11.78 4.45
C VAL A 142 -21.60 -10.81 3.76
N GLU A 143 -22.45 -10.18 4.56
CA GLU A 143 -23.38 -9.15 4.12
C GLU A 143 -23.38 -8.01 5.13
N SER A 144 -23.01 -6.81 4.70
CA SER A 144 -22.97 -5.64 5.57
C SER A 144 -23.06 -4.34 4.75
N PRO A 145 -23.81 -3.35 5.22
CA PRO A 145 -23.83 -2.01 4.63
C PRO A 145 -22.50 -1.27 4.84
N ASN A 146 -21.65 -1.74 5.75
CA ASN A 146 -20.34 -1.16 6.06
C ASN A 146 -19.19 -1.78 5.23
N LEU A 147 -19.47 -2.77 4.37
CA LEU A 147 -18.50 -3.33 3.44
C LEU A 147 -18.60 -2.64 2.08
N PHE A 148 -17.62 -1.81 1.78
CA PHE A 148 -17.47 -1.13 0.49
C PHE A 148 -16.55 -1.93 -0.40
N LEU A 149 -16.83 -1.97 -1.70
CA LEU A 149 -16.07 -2.71 -2.68
C LEU A 149 -15.64 -1.79 -3.83
N ALA A 150 -14.35 -1.85 -4.18
CA ALA A 150 -13.80 -1.23 -5.37
C ALA A 150 -13.00 -2.26 -6.18
N THR A 151 -12.98 -2.11 -7.50
CA THR A 151 -12.18 -2.94 -8.39
C THR A 151 -11.30 -2.04 -9.25
N THR A 152 -10.01 -2.07 -9.00
CA THR A 152 -9.01 -1.26 -9.72
C THR A 152 -7.63 -1.85 -9.50
N THR A 153 -6.73 -1.60 -10.44
CA THR A 153 -5.30 -1.87 -10.32
C THR A 153 -4.48 -0.58 -10.22
N ASP A 154 -5.13 0.58 -10.29
CA ASP A 154 -4.49 1.88 -10.25
C ASP A 154 -4.46 2.42 -8.81
N ILE A 155 -3.27 2.72 -8.30
CA ILE A 155 -3.07 3.22 -6.93
C ILE A 155 -3.73 4.59 -6.72
N ASP A 156 -3.76 5.45 -7.74
CA ASP A 156 -4.42 6.76 -7.63
C ASP A 156 -5.94 6.59 -7.42
N HIS A 157 -6.53 5.60 -8.05
CA HIS A 157 -7.92 5.22 -7.81
C HIS A 157 -8.13 4.62 -6.42
N VAL A 158 -7.16 3.86 -5.91
CA VAL A 158 -7.19 3.33 -4.53
C VAL A 158 -7.22 4.47 -3.52
N VAL A 159 -6.30 5.44 -3.66
CA VAL A 159 -6.23 6.63 -2.79
C VAL A 159 -7.53 7.41 -2.86
N ALA A 160 -8.05 7.69 -4.06
CA ALA A 160 -9.32 8.39 -4.24
C ALA A 160 -10.51 7.64 -3.60
N ALA A 161 -10.52 6.30 -3.64
CA ALA A 161 -11.54 5.49 -2.99
C ALA A 161 -11.45 5.57 -1.46
N ILE A 162 -10.25 5.56 -0.89
CA ILE A 162 -10.00 5.75 0.54
C ILE A 162 -10.49 7.14 0.98
N ASP A 163 -10.13 8.19 0.25
CA ASP A 163 -10.55 9.56 0.53
C ASP A 163 -12.07 9.75 0.42
N LYS A 164 -12.73 9.01 -0.45
CA LYS A 164 -14.17 9.06 -0.62
C LYS A 164 -14.94 8.31 0.46
N VAL A 165 -14.44 7.14 0.84
CA VAL A 165 -15.12 6.23 1.77
C VAL A 165 -14.78 6.54 3.21
N HIS A 166 -13.57 7.05 3.49
CA HIS A 166 -13.00 7.21 4.85
C HIS A 166 -13.15 5.92 5.67
N PRO A 167 -12.58 4.79 5.21
CA PRO A 167 -12.71 3.52 5.89
C PRO A 167 -11.84 3.49 7.17
N ASP A 168 -12.26 2.68 8.15
CA ASP A 168 -11.44 2.35 9.31
C ASP A 168 -10.35 1.33 8.93
N ILE A 169 -10.66 0.45 7.96
CA ILE A 169 -9.76 -0.58 7.42
C ILE A 169 -9.88 -0.62 5.90
N ALA A 170 -8.76 -0.57 5.22
CA ALA A 170 -8.65 -0.85 3.79
C ALA A 170 -7.94 -2.19 3.55
N ILE A 171 -8.53 -3.05 2.73
CA ILE A 171 -7.99 -4.34 2.32
C ILE A 171 -7.68 -4.28 0.84
N ILE A 172 -6.45 -4.64 0.44
CA ILE A 172 -6.00 -4.66 -0.95
C ILE A 172 -5.68 -6.11 -1.34
N ASP A 173 -6.43 -6.65 -2.30
CA ASP A 173 -6.30 -8.03 -2.77
C ASP A 173 -6.14 -8.06 -4.30
N SER A 174 -4.90 -8.14 -4.82
CA SER A 174 -3.62 -8.17 -4.12
C SER A 174 -2.75 -6.97 -4.50
N ILE A 175 -1.76 -6.67 -3.65
CA ILE A 175 -0.77 -5.61 -3.94
C ILE A 175 0.01 -5.88 -5.23
N GLN A 176 0.19 -7.14 -5.59
CA GLN A 176 0.93 -7.56 -6.80
C GLN A 176 0.27 -7.10 -8.10
N THR A 177 -1.01 -6.80 -8.09
CA THR A 177 -1.74 -6.31 -9.26
C THR A 177 -1.79 -4.79 -9.36
N MET A 178 -1.39 -4.10 -8.30
CA MET A 178 -1.41 -2.65 -8.24
C MET A 178 -0.28 -2.04 -9.07
N SER A 179 -0.54 -0.88 -9.64
CA SER A 179 0.42 -0.12 -10.44
C SER A 179 0.19 1.38 -10.27
N LEU A 180 1.29 2.12 -10.37
CA LEU A 180 1.27 3.57 -10.53
C LEU A 180 1.35 3.89 -12.02
N SER A 181 0.40 4.68 -12.52
CA SER A 181 0.31 5.03 -13.95
C SER A 181 1.55 5.77 -14.46
N ASP A 182 2.26 6.44 -13.57
CA ASP A 182 3.46 7.22 -13.87
C ASP A 182 4.74 6.38 -13.99
N LEU A 183 4.73 5.13 -13.54
CA LEU A 183 5.85 4.20 -13.65
C LEU A 183 5.71 3.32 -14.90
N GLN A 184 6.80 3.15 -15.65
CA GLN A 184 6.81 2.36 -16.89
C GLN A 184 7.05 0.86 -16.64
N SER A 185 7.29 0.47 -15.39
CA SER A 185 7.52 -0.92 -15.01
C SER A 185 6.20 -1.70 -14.93
N SER A 186 6.29 -3.02 -15.14
CA SER A 186 5.12 -3.90 -15.10
C SER A 186 4.56 -4.04 -13.67
N PRO A 187 3.24 -4.19 -13.49
CA PRO A 187 2.66 -4.54 -12.21
C PRO A 187 3.34 -5.76 -11.57
N GLY A 188 3.53 -5.75 -10.25
CA GLY A 188 4.20 -6.82 -9.51
C GLY A 188 5.72 -6.84 -9.61
N SER A 189 6.34 -5.88 -10.30
CA SER A 189 7.79 -5.69 -10.24
C SER A 189 8.21 -5.02 -8.93
N VAL A 190 9.47 -5.20 -8.52
CA VAL A 190 10.02 -4.59 -7.29
C VAL A 190 9.89 -3.06 -7.28
N THR A 191 9.86 -2.43 -8.45
CA THR A 191 9.69 -0.99 -8.61
C THR A 191 8.24 -0.52 -8.50
N GLN A 192 7.27 -1.42 -8.56
CA GLN A 192 5.83 -1.12 -8.44
C GLN A 192 5.27 -1.49 -7.06
N VAL A 193 5.91 -2.39 -6.34
CA VAL A 193 5.55 -2.84 -4.99
C VAL A 193 6.42 -2.14 -3.96
#